data_fdfa091e0daa4f43ed92c7e366b92d46
#
_entry.id   fdfa091e0daa4f43ed92c7e366b92d46
#
_cell.length_a   1.000
_cell.length_b   1.000
_cell.length_c   1.000
_cell.angle_alpha   90.00
_cell.angle_beta   90.00
_cell.angle_gamma   90.00
#
_symmetry.space_group_name_H-M   'P 1'
#
loop_
_entity.id
_entity.type
_entity.pdbx_description
1 polymer ?
#
loop_
_entity_poly.entity_id
_entity_poly.type
_entity_poly.pdbx_seq_one_letter_code
_entity_poly.pdbx_strand_id
1 'polypeptide(L)'
;MPVLDLTATSIDITRQLCDIESVSGNEKPIADAIEVALEGAAHLSVERHGDLVVARTNLGRDKRVVIAGHIDTVPLNDNLPTRYETDDGVDYLWGRGTVDMKAGVAVQLKLAVEIVDPAVDVTWIWYDHEEVSEHLNGLNRLSKSHPELLQGDFAILGEPTRSEIEGGCNGNARIEVRTFGLRAHSARSWVGHNAIHDAAGILNRLVEYTPREVEVDGLVYREGLNAVGISGGIAGNVIPDEAMVHINYRFAPSRSGEEAIAHLREVFEGYDVTVVDLAPGARPGLDAPLAQNFVAAVGGAPMPKYGWTDVARFSALGIPAVNYGPGDPLKAHADDERVPIEQIESCERGLRAWLTQG
;
A
#
# COMPACT_ATOMS: atom_id res chain seq x y z
N MET A 1 -19.87 3.76 -20.81
CA MET A 1 -19.34 3.94 -19.46
C MET A 1 -19.77 2.74 -18.64
N PRO A 2 -18.90 2.05 -17.92
CA PRO A 2 -19.32 0.99 -17.01
C PRO A 2 -20.28 1.58 -15.97
N VAL A 3 -21.26 0.80 -15.54
CA VAL A 3 -22.28 1.22 -14.54
C VAL A 3 -22.06 0.39 -13.29
N LEU A 4 -21.92 1.06 -12.14
CA LEU A 4 -21.83 0.41 -10.84
C LEU A 4 -23.22 0.45 -10.16
N ASP A 5 -23.68 -0.69 -9.70
CA ASP A 5 -24.88 -0.81 -8.87
C ASP A 5 -24.47 -0.93 -7.40
N LEU A 6 -24.46 0.20 -6.68
CA LEU A 6 -24.09 0.25 -5.26
C LEU A 6 -25.20 -0.28 -4.34
N THR A 7 -26.38 -0.68 -4.87
CA THR A 7 -27.42 -1.35 -4.11
C THR A 7 -27.18 -2.86 -4.00
N ALA A 8 -26.27 -3.41 -4.82
CA ALA A 8 -25.86 -4.80 -4.81
C ALA A 8 -25.09 -5.17 -3.55
N THR A 9 -24.73 -6.45 -3.38
CA THR A 9 -23.84 -6.90 -2.31
C THR A 9 -22.43 -6.34 -2.49
N SER A 10 -21.64 -6.18 -1.41
CA SER A 10 -20.23 -5.77 -1.52
C SER A 10 -19.43 -6.72 -2.42
N ILE A 11 -19.81 -8.00 -2.46
CA ILE A 11 -19.20 -9.02 -3.31
C ILE A 11 -19.46 -8.69 -4.80
N ASP A 12 -20.71 -8.39 -5.14
CA ASP A 12 -21.07 -8.02 -6.52
C ASP A 12 -20.49 -6.68 -6.93
N ILE A 13 -20.39 -5.71 -6.01
CA ILE A 13 -19.71 -4.43 -6.24
C ILE A 13 -18.22 -4.68 -6.48
N THR A 14 -17.58 -5.55 -5.68
CA THR A 14 -16.18 -5.96 -5.91
C THR A 14 -15.99 -6.50 -7.32
N ARG A 15 -16.86 -7.42 -7.74
CA ARG A 15 -16.84 -7.99 -9.08
C ARG A 15 -16.97 -6.92 -10.16
N GLN A 16 -17.94 -6.02 -10.02
CA GLN A 16 -18.16 -4.92 -10.97
C GLN A 16 -16.91 -4.00 -11.06
N LEU A 17 -16.30 -3.66 -9.93
CA LEU A 17 -15.09 -2.83 -9.90
C LEU A 17 -13.87 -3.53 -10.53
N CYS A 18 -13.68 -4.82 -10.21
CA CYS A 18 -12.55 -5.58 -10.77
C CYS A 18 -12.69 -5.77 -12.28
N ASP A 19 -13.91 -6.01 -12.79
CA ASP A 19 -14.19 -6.19 -14.21
C ASP A 19 -14.06 -4.86 -15.03
N ILE A 20 -13.89 -3.71 -14.34
CA ILE A 20 -13.41 -2.48 -14.96
C ILE A 20 -11.88 -2.48 -14.87
N GLU A 21 -11.21 -2.70 -16.02
CA GLU A 21 -9.75 -2.61 -16.07
C GLU A 21 -9.26 -1.22 -15.67
N SER A 22 -8.32 -1.18 -14.71
CA SER A 22 -7.72 0.05 -14.22
C SER A 22 -6.26 -0.15 -13.80
N VAL A 23 -5.46 -0.72 -14.70
CA VAL A 23 -3.99 -0.73 -14.51
C VAL A 23 -3.51 0.71 -14.34
N SER A 24 -2.56 0.94 -13.41
CA SER A 24 -2.06 2.30 -13.09
C SER A 24 -1.77 3.13 -14.35
N GLY A 25 -2.39 4.30 -14.43
CA GLY A 25 -2.41 5.18 -15.61
C GLY A 25 -3.64 5.02 -16.52
N ASN A 26 -4.57 4.09 -16.19
CA ASN A 26 -5.83 3.89 -16.92
C ASN A 26 -7.05 3.89 -15.97
N GLU A 27 -7.02 4.69 -14.91
CA GLU A 27 -8.06 4.71 -13.86
C GLU A 27 -9.31 5.51 -14.23
N LYS A 28 -9.23 6.32 -15.29
CA LYS A 28 -10.37 7.18 -15.69
C LYS A 28 -11.70 6.43 -15.82
N PRO A 29 -11.78 5.24 -16.43
CA PRO A 29 -13.07 4.53 -16.57
C PRO A 29 -13.69 4.12 -15.22
N ILE A 30 -12.89 3.64 -14.27
CA ILE A 30 -13.38 3.24 -12.95
C ILE A 30 -13.73 4.46 -12.10
N ALA A 31 -12.93 5.51 -12.17
CA ALA A 31 -13.19 6.75 -11.46
C ALA A 31 -14.47 7.46 -11.96
N ASP A 32 -14.71 7.47 -13.28
CA ASP A 32 -15.96 7.97 -13.85
C ASP A 32 -17.17 7.14 -13.38
N ALA A 33 -17.02 5.81 -13.29
CA ALA A 33 -18.09 4.94 -12.84
C ALA A 33 -18.41 5.16 -11.35
N ILE A 34 -17.39 5.37 -10.50
CA ILE A 34 -17.55 5.70 -9.07
C ILE A 34 -18.25 7.05 -8.91
N GLU A 35 -17.80 8.09 -9.60
CA GLU A 35 -18.40 9.42 -9.51
C GLU A 35 -19.90 9.38 -9.87
N VAL A 36 -20.25 8.76 -11.00
CA VAL A 36 -21.65 8.60 -11.45
C VAL A 36 -22.48 7.80 -10.45
N ALA A 37 -21.92 6.73 -9.88
CA ALA A 37 -22.65 5.91 -8.91
C ALA A 37 -22.97 6.65 -7.59
N LEU A 38 -22.18 7.68 -7.26
CA LEU A 38 -22.37 8.50 -6.05
C LEU A 38 -23.31 9.70 -6.26
N GLU A 39 -23.64 10.07 -7.52
CA GLU A 39 -24.50 11.23 -7.82
C GLU A 39 -25.90 11.16 -7.15
N GLY A 40 -26.39 9.94 -6.90
CA GLY A 40 -27.69 9.72 -6.24
C GLY A 40 -27.67 9.87 -4.70
N ALA A 41 -26.50 9.95 -4.07
CA ALA A 41 -26.34 9.99 -2.61
C ALA A 41 -26.40 11.42 -2.09
N ALA A 42 -27.61 11.96 -1.90
CA ALA A 42 -27.84 13.36 -1.53
C ALA A 42 -27.20 13.82 -0.21
N HIS A 43 -26.76 12.91 0.65
CA HIS A 43 -26.07 13.20 1.91
C HIS A 43 -24.55 13.36 1.73
N LEU A 44 -24.02 13.09 0.52
CA LEU A 44 -22.61 13.22 0.20
C LEU A 44 -22.35 14.46 -0.65
N SER A 45 -21.27 15.16 -0.33
CA SER A 45 -20.65 16.14 -1.23
C SER A 45 -19.55 15.41 -2.01
N VAL A 46 -19.71 15.29 -3.33
CA VAL A 46 -18.77 14.55 -4.19
C VAL A 46 -17.92 15.54 -4.99
N GLU A 47 -16.61 15.32 -4.99
CA GLU A 47 -15.63 16.13 -5.71
C GLU A 47 -14.69 15.22 -6.51
N ARG A 48 -14.25 15.68 -7.70
CA ARG A 48 -13.32 14.97 -8.58
C ARG A 48 -11.99 15.72 -8.70
N HIS A 49 -10.87 15.03 -8.51
CA HIS A 49 -9.51 15.57 -8.65
C HIS A 49 -8.65 14.68 -9.57
N GLY A 50 -8.77 14.90 -10.88
CA GLY A 50 -8.20 13.99 -11.89
C GLY A 50 -8.94 12.66 -11.90
N ASP A 51 -8.28 11.55 -11.60
CA ASP A 51 -8.90 10.23 -11.47
C ASP A 51 -9.12 9.81 -10.00
N LEU A 52 -9.00 10.75 -9.07
CA LEU A 52 -9.33 10.60 -7.66
C LEU A 52 -10.73 11.16 -7.39
N VAL A 53 -11.55 10.44 -6.62
CA VAL A 53 -12.90 10.83 -6.19
C VAL A 53 -12.92 10.99 -4.68
N VAL A 54 -13.46 12.11 -4.20
CA VAL A 54 -13.70 12.38 -2.78
C VAL A 54 -15.19 12.51 -2.54
N ALA A 55 -15.72 11.83 -1.52
CA ALA A 55 -17.09 12.01 -1.06
C ALA A 55 -17.11 12.30 0.45
N ARG A 56 -17.92 13.28 0.88
CA ARG A 56 -17.91 13.73 2.28
C ARG A 56 -19.30 13.86 2.84
N THR A 57 -19.48 13.39 4.08
CA THR A 57 -20.61 13.84 4.90
C THR A 57 -20.26 15.19 5.55
N ASN A 58 -21.26 16.01 5.80
CA ASN A 58 -21.13 17.30 6.47
C ASN A 58 -22.27 17.48 7.47
N LEU A 59 -22.37 16.53 8.42
CA LEU A 59 -23.42 16.50 9.44
C LEU A 59 -23.10 17.39 10.65
N GLY A 60 -21.88 17.92 10.73
CA GLY A 60 -21.41 18.74 11.85
C GLY A 60 -21.08 17.91 13.08
N ARG A 61 -20.58 16.69 12.88
CA ARG A 61 -20.11 15.86 14.00
C ARG A 61 -18.82 16.42 14.59
N ASP A 62 -18.60 16.16 15.88
CA ASP A 62 -17.39 16.61 16.61
C ASP A 62 -16.11 15.96 16.06
N LYS A 63 -16.23 14.77 15.45
CA LYS A 63 -15.13 14.00 14.91
C LYS A 63 -15.31 13.71 13.42
N ARG A 64 -14.20 13.63 12.71
CA ARG A 64 -14.14 13.23 11.30
C ARG A 64 -13.14 12.12 11.10
N VAL A 65 -13.50 11.13 10.30
CA VAL A 65 -12.61 10.06 9.89
C VAL A 65 -12.39 10.11 8.37
N VAL A 66 -11.21 9.71 7.95
CA VAL A 66 -10.89 9.52 6.53
C VAL A 66 -10.83 8.02 6.25
N ILE A 67 -11.57 7.56 5.25
CA ILE A 67 -11.54 6.17 4.80
C ILE A 67 -11.12 6.20 3.33
N ALA A 68 -9.97 5.57 3.02
CA ALA A 68 -9.38 5.67 1.71
C ALA A 68 -9.04 4.29 1.10
N GLY A 69 -9.02 4.23 -0.23
CA GLY A 69 -8.61 3.05 -0.99
C GLY A 69 -8.21 3.43 -2.40
N HIS A 70 -7.20 2.74 -2.94
CA HIS A 70 -6.80 2.95 -4.32
C HIS A 70 -7.65 2.14 -5.29
N ILE A 71 -7.78 2.67 -6.50
CA ILE A 71 -8.64 2.12 -7.56
C ILE A 71 -7.84 1.55 -8.74
N ASP A 72 -6.52 1.75 -8.74
CA ASP A 72 -5.63 1.15 -9.71
C ASP A 72 -5.19 -0.26 -9.32
N THR A 73 -4.56 -0.95 -10.24
CA THR A 73 -3.96 -2.27 -10.04
C THR A 73 -2.63 -2.35 -10.78
N VAL A 74 -1.78 -3.31 -10.36
CA VAL A 74 -0.65 -3.76 -11.18
C VAL A 74 -1.13 -4.37 -12.51
N PRO A 75 -0.23 -4.57 -13.50
CA PRO A 75 -0.59 -5.15 -14.79
C PRO A 75 -1.34 -6.48 -14.71
N LEU A 76 -2.23 -6.69 -15.67
CA LEU A 76 -2.98 -7.93 -15.82
C LEU A 76 -2.07 -9.07 -16.34
N ASN A 77 -2.42 -10.31 -15.98
CA ASN A 77 -1.82 -11.52 -16.51
C ASN A 77 -2.90 -12.60 -16.67
N ASP A 78 -3.79 -12.46 -17.64
CA ASP A 78 -4.93 -13.33 -17.93
C ASP A 78 -5.84 -13.60 -16.70
N ASN A 79 -5.91 -12.65 -15.77
CA ASN A 79 -6.62 -12.75 -14.50
C ASN A 79 -7.84 -11.81 -14.40
N LEU A 80 -8.48 -11.55 -15.54
CA LEU A 80 -9.83 -10.98 -15.71
C LEU A 80 -10.55 -11.71 -16.88
N PRO A 81 -11.89 -11.75 -16.92
CA PRO A 81 -12.82 -11.24 -15.91
C PRO A 81 -12.81 -12.05 -14.62
N THR A 82 -13.39 -11.46 -13.57
CA THR A 82 -13.55 -12.14 -12.27
C THR A 82 -14.43 -13.38 -12.36
N ARG A 83 -14.20 -14.34 -11.49
CA ARG A 83 -15.01 -15.54 -11.36
C ARG A 83 -15.10 -16.04 -9.93
N TYR A 84 -16.18 -16.74 -9.62
CA TYR A 84 -16.30 -17.45 -8.35
C TYR A 84 -15.54 -18.77 -8.40
N GLU A 85 -14.86 -19.09 -7.32
CA GLU A 85 -14.15 -20.35 -7.11
C GLU A 85 -14.42 -20.88 -5.71
N THR A 86 -14.47 -22.20 -5.56
CA THR A 86 -14.50 -22.86 -4.24
C THR A 86 -13.26 -23.72 -4.12
N ASP A 87 -12.48 -23.53 -3.06
CA ASP A 87 -11.26 -24.28 -2.79
C ASP A 87 -11.22 -24.65 -1.29
N ASP A 88 -11.03 -25.94 -0.99
CA ASP A 88 -11.06 -26.48 0.38
C ASP A 88 -12.29 -26.06 1.22
N GLY A 89 -13.45 -25.89 0.56
CA GLY A 89 -14.70 -25.49 1.20
C GLY A 89 -14.81 -23.99 1.51
N VAL A 90 -13.88 -23.18 1.04
CA VAL A 90 -13.91 -21.71 1.10
C VAL A 90 -14.31 -21.15 -0.27
N ASP A 91 -15.29 -20.24 -0.27
CA ASP A 91 -15.70 -19.55 -1.49
C ASP A 91 -14.90 -18.28 -1.68
N TYR A 92 -14.38 -18.11 -2.89
CA TYR A 92 -13.52 -17.01 -3.31
C TYR A 92 -14.13 -16.25 -4.49
N LEU A 93 -13.84 -14.96 -4.53
CA LEU A 93 -13.86 -14.19 -5.77
C LEU A 93 -12.42 -14.07 -6.30
N TRP A 94 -12.18 -14.63 -7.48
CA TRP A 94 -10.89 -14.63 -8.15
C TRP A 94 -10.81 -13.52 -9.20
N GLY A 95 -9.66 -12.87 -9.30
CA GLY A 95 -9.34 -11.88 -10.32
C GLY A 95 -8.43 -10.77 -9.82
N ARG A 96 -7.79 -10.05 -10.74
CA ARG A 96 -6.92 -8.91 -10.44
C ARG A 96 -7.69 -7.80 -9.71
N GLY A 97 -7.11 -7.29 -8.62
CA GLY A 97 -7.69 -6.25 -7.77
C GLY A 97 -8.70 -6.76 -6.74
N THR A 98 -9.00 -8.08 -6.71
CA THR A 98 -9.92 -8.64 -5.70
C THR A 98 -9.32 -8.60 -4.30
N VAL A 99 -7.99 -8.64 -4.17
CA VAL A 99 -7.26 -8.49 -2.90
C VAL A 99 -6.74 -7.07 -2.77
N ASP A 100 -6.11 -6.55 -3.81
CA ASP A 100 -5.38 -5.27 -3.79
C ASP A 100 -5.93 -4.29 -4.83
N MET A 101 -6.82 -3.32 -4.38
CA MET A 101 -7.60 -3.42 -3.15
C MET A 101 -9.09 -3.11 -3.39
N LYS A 102 -9.61 -3.50 -4.60
CA LYS A 102 -10.99 -3.14 -5.02
C LYS A 102 -12.08 -3.77 -4.14
N ALA A 103 -11.79 -4.88 -3.42
CA ALA A 103 -12.75 -5.40 -2.44
C ALA A 103 -12.90 -4.46 -1.23
N GLY A 104 -11.80 -3.84 -0.77
CA GLY A 104 -11.85 -2.78 0.23
C GLY A 104 -12.63 -1.56 -0.29
N VAL A 105 -12.37 -1.15 -1.53
CA VAL A 105 -13.11 -0.05 -2.21
C VAL A 105 -14.60 -0.36 -2.32
N ALA A 106 -14.97 -1.59 -2.64
CA ALA A 106 -16.38 -2.00 -2.75
C ALA A 106 -17.13 -1.86 -1.42
N VAL A 107 -16.51 -2.30 -0.32
CA VAL A 107 -17.05 -2.12 1.03
C VAL A 107 -17.24 -0.63 1.34
N GLN A 108 -16.23 0.18 1.04
CA GLN A 108 -16.26 1.63 1.27
C GLN A 108 -17.40 2.29 0.48
N LEU A 109 -17.53 2.02 -0.82
CA LEU A 109 -18.57 2.59 -1.67
C LEU A 109 -19.98 2.22 -1.21
N LYS A 110 -20.20 0.94 -0.85
CA LYS A 110 -21.47 0.49 -0.31
C LYS A 110 -21.84 1.24 0.97
N LEU A 111 -20.92 1.33 1.92
CA LEU A 111 -21.16 2.00 3.20
C LEU A 111 -21.32 3.52 3.02
N ALA A 112 -20.59 4.13 2.10
CA ALA A 112 -20.73 5.56 1.79
C ALA A 112 -22.15 5.91 1.35
N VAL A 113 -22.80 5.07 0.56
CA VAL A 113 -24.17 5.29 0.08
C VAL A 113 -25.22 4.90 1.09
N GLU A 114 -25.04 3.79 1.81
CA GLU A 114 -26.06 3.26 2.72
C GLU A 114 -26.11 3.96 4.09
N ILE A 115 -24.97 4.42 4.62
CA ILE A 115 -24.91 5.07 5.94
C ILE A 115 -25.11 6.58 5.78
N VAL A 116 -26.35 7.01 5.81
CA VAL A 116 -26.72 8.42 5.63
C VAL A 116 -26.50 9.28 6.88
N ASP A 117 -26.42 8.64 8.05
CA ASP A 117 -26.28 9.30 9.36
C ASP A 117 -25.21 8.60 10.23
N PRO A 118 -23.94 8.65 9.83
CA PRO A 118 -22.86 8.05 10.60
C PRO A 118 -22.61 8.80 11.92
N ALA A 119 -22.07 8.09 12.91
CA ALA A 119 -21.76 8.63 14.24
C ALA A 119 -20.65 9.69 14.21
N VAL A 120 -19.81 9.70 13.19
CA VAL A 120 -18.74 10.67 12.91
C VAL A 120 -18.91 11.21 11.50
N ASP A 121 -18.41 12.42 11.21
CA ASP A 121 -18.31 12.84 9.81
C ASP A 121 -17.26 12.01 9.07
N VAL A 122 -17.53 11.63 7.83
CA VAL A 122 -16.66 10.77 7.03
C VAL A 122 -16.20 11.49 5.77
N THR A 123 -14.91 11.35 5.46
CA THR A 123 -14.33 11.65 4.16
C THR A 123 -13.91 10.33 3.52
N TRP A 124 -14.57 9.96 2.43
CA TRP A 124 -14.21 8.82 1.59
C TRP A 124 -13.32 9.30 0.47
N ILE A 125 -12.20 8.56 0.20
CA ILE A 125 -11.27 8.92 -0.85
C ILE A 125 -10.93 7.65 -1.65
N TRP A 126 -11.22 7.67 -2.95
CA TRP A 126 -10.82 6.64 -3.89
C TRP A 126 -9.82 7.25 -4.86
N TYR A 127 -8.57 6.76 -4.80
CA TYR A 127 -7.44 7.43 -5.42
C TYR A 127 -6.69 6.53 -6.41
N ASP A 128 -6.03 7.17 -7.35
CA ASP A 128 -5.31 6.58 -8.47
C ASP A 128 -3.80 6.48 -8.18
N HIS A 129 -3.09 5.65 -8.97
CA HIS A 129 -1.64 5.55 -9.03
C HIS A 129 -0.96 5.17 -7.69
N GLU A 130 -1.54 4.27 -6.91
CA GLU A 130 -0.88 3.73 -5.71
C GLU A 130 0.29 2.81 -6.09
N GLU A 131 0.08 1.97 -7.08
CA GLU A 131 0.94 0.86 -7.49
C GLU A 131 2.17 1.27 -8.31
N VAL A 132 2.44 2.56 -8.41
CA VAL A 132 3.52 3.13 -9.20
C VAL A 132 4.34 4.14 -8.41
N SER A 133 5.10 5.01 -9.08
CA SER A 133 5.98 5.98 -8.43
C SER A 133 5.21 6.98 -7.56
N GLU A 134 5.71 7.23 -6.35
CA GLU A 134 5.10 8.10 -5.33
C GLU A 134 4.63 9.47 -5.85
N HIS A 135 5.38 10.07 -6.78
CA HIS A 135 5.02 11.39 -7.32
C HIS A 135 3.75 11.37 -8.16
N LEU A 136 3.32 10.19 -8.64
CA LEU A 136 2.06 9.99 -9.38
C LEU A 136 0.90 9.64 -8.45
N ASN A 137 1.14 9.13 -7.26
CA ASN A 137 0.13 8.69 -6.30
C ASN A 137 -0.91 9.78 -6.02
N GLY A 138 -2.20 9.44 -6.21
CA GLY A 138 -3.32 10.37 -6.08
C GLY A 138 -3.42 11.00 -4.71
N LEU A 139 -3.24 10.21 -3.66
CA LEU A 139 -3.31 10.71 -2.28
C LEU A 139 -2.15 11.66 -1.96
N ASN A 140 -0.94 11.38 -2.50
CA ASN A 140 0.20 12.29 -2.40
C ASN A 140 -0.05 13.62 -3.14
N ARG A 141 -0.67 13.57 -4.32
CA ARG A 141 -1.05 14.79 -5.05
C ARG A 141 -2.10 15.58 -4.29
N LEU A 142 -3.12 14.90 -3.76
CA LEU A 142 -4.19 15.53 -2.98
C LEU A 142 -3.63 16.20 -1.71
N SER A 143 -2.70 15.56 -1.01
CA SER A 143 -2.09 16.12 0.21
C SER A 143 -1.36 17.45 -0.01
N LYS A 144 -0.90 17.70 -1.24
CA LYS A 144 -0.20 18.94 -1.63
C LYS A 144 -1.14 19.99 -2.18
N SER A 145 -2.19 19.59 -2.90
CA SER A 145 -3.12 20.52 -3.57
C SER A 145 -4.32 20.89 -2.70
N HIS A 146 -4.85 19.93 -1.92
CA HIS A 146 -6.05 20.05 -1.10
C HIS A 146 -5.87 19.36 0.25
N PRO A 147 -4.90 19.78 1.09
CA PRO A 147 -4.61 19.12 2.37
C PRO A 147 -5.81 19.11 3.33
N GLU A 148 -6.76 20.03 3.17
CA GLU A 148 -7.99 20.10 3.96
C GLU A 148 -8.91 18.89 3.74
N LEU A 149 -8.80 18.19 2.61
CA LEU A 149 -9.59 16.99 2.34
C LEU A 149 -9.05 15.73 3.05
N LEU A 150 -7.78 15.76 3.49
CA LEU A 150 -7.18 14.69 4.28
C LEU A 150 -7.30 14.91 5.79
N GLN A 151 -7.82 16.07 6.23
CA GLN A 151 -7.96 16.33 7.65
C GLN A 151 -9.02 15.44 8.30
N GLY A 152 -8.64 14.82 9.41
CA GLY A 152 -9.47 13.95 10.21
C GLY A 152 -8.81 13.64 11.56
N ASP A 153 -9.56 13.03 12.46
CA ASP A 153 -9.08 12.58 13.77
C ASP A 153 -8.52 11.14 13.72
N PHE A 154 -8.86 10.41 12.66
CA PHE A 154 -8.42 9.03 12.43
C PHE A 154 -8.56 8.68 10.94
N ALA A 155 -7.74 7.77 10.44
CA ALA A 155 -7.85 7.29 9.07
C ALA A 155 -7.83 5.75 8.99
N ILE A 156 -8.54 5.19 8.00
CA ILE A 156 -8.58 3.77 7.70
C ILE A 156 -8.30 3.60 6.21
N LEU A 157 -7.30 2.80 5.86
CA LEU A 157 -7.06 2.36 4.50
C LEU A 157 -7.60 0.94 4.31
N GLY A 158 -8.32 0.72 3.22
CA GLY A 158 -8.95 -0.57 2.92
C GLY A 158 -8.00 -1.63 2.34
N GLU A 159 -6.73 -1.53 2.63
CA GLU A 159 -5.66 -2.46 2.25
C GLU A 159 -5.92 -3.89 2.73
N PRO A 160 -5.44 -4.93 2.00
CA PRO A 160 -5.66 -6.31 2.41
C PRO A 160 -5.01 -6.63 3.75
N THR A 161 -5.83 -7.09 4.70
CA THR A 161 -5.41 -7.45 6.06
C THR A 161 -6.14 -8.70 6.58
N ARG A 162 -6.78 -9.49 5.73
CA ARG A 162 -7.63 -10.63 6.11
C ARG A 162 -8.81 -10.25 7.02
N SER A 163 -9.31 -9.01 6.92
CA SER A 163 -10.33 -8.44 7.81
C SER A 163 -9.88 -8.31 9.27
N GLU A 164 -8.58 -8.23 9.49
CA GLU A 164 -7.97 -7.91 10.78
C GLU A 164 -7.41 -6.47 10.75
N ILE A 165 -7.17 -5.86 11.89
CA ILE A 165 -6.59 -4.53 11.95
C ILE A 165 -5.07 -4.64 11.90
N GLU A 166 -4.43 -3.99 10.92
CA GLU A 166 -2.98 -3.84 10.90
C GLU A 166 -2.60 -2.37 11.18
N GLY A 167 -1.86 -2.17 12.30
CA GLY A 167 -1.41 -0.86 12.73
C GLY A 167 -0.13 -0.42 12.02
N GLY A 168 -0.07 0.85 11.63
CA GLY A 168 1.09 1.47 11.01
C GLY A 168 1.61 0.75 9.76
N CYS A 169 2.87 0.95 9.45
CA CYS A 169 3.59 0.18 8.41
C CYS A 169 5.11 0.36 8.52
N ASN A 170 5.89 -0.60 8.01
CA ASN A 170 7.33 -0.40 7.84
C ASN A 170 7.64 0.74 6.88
N GLY A 171 8.75 1.43 7.13
CA GLY A 171 9.36 2.30 6.14
C GLY A 171 10.07 1.51 5.04
N ASN A 172 10.31 2.15 3.92
CA ASN A 172 10.96 1.59 2.74
C ASN A 172 12.08 2.52 2.28
N ALA A 173 13.28 1.97 2.08
CA ALA A 173 14.37 2.66 1.42
C ALA A 173 14.94 1.80 0.29
N ARG A 174 15.22 2.42 -0.86
CA ARG A 174 15.93 1.81 -1.97
C ARG A 174 17.24 2.54 -2.20
N ILE A 175 18.31 1.78 -2.27
CA ILE A 175 19.64 2.31 -2.53
C ILE A 175 20.33 1.53 -3.65
N GLU A 176 21.27 2.18 -4.31
CA GLU A 176 22.26 1.59 -5.20
C GLU A 176 23.61 1.61 -4.51
N VAL A 177 24.27 0.46 -4.46
CA VAL A 177 25.63 0.34 -3.93
C VAL A 177 26.54 -0.08 -5.06
N ARG A 178 27.57 0.73 -5.34
CA ARG A 178 28.44 0.58 -6.51
C ARG A 178 29.85 0.16 -6.14
N THR A 179 30.43 -0.61 -7.05
CA THR A 179 31.86 -0.95 -7.07
C THR A 179 32.49 -0.48 -8.36
N PHE A 180 33.74 -0.09 -8.27
CA PHE A 180 34.51 0.45 -9.41
C PHE A 180 35.76 -0.37 -9.63
N GLY A 181 36.14 -0.56 -10.89
CA GLY A 181 37.28 -1.32 -11.31
C GLY A 181 38.08 -0.62 -12.40
N LEU A 182 38.81 -1.41 -13.15
CA LEU A 182 39.61 -0.94 -14.30
C LEU A 182 39.32 -1.82 -15.51
N ARG A 183 38.78 -1.21 -16.55
CA ARG A 183 38.45 -1.89 -17.80
C ARG A 183 39.70 -2.43 -18.51
N ALA A 184 39.62 -3.68 -18.96
CA ALA A 184 40.68 -4.34 -19.70
C ALA A 184 40.10 -5.46 -20.59
N HIS A 185 40.92 -5.93 -21.53
CA HIS A 185 40.60 -7.13 -22.31
C HIS A 185 40.66 -8.36 -21.41
N SER A 186 39.60 -9.23 -21.40
CA SER A 186 39.53 -10.39 -20.52
C SER A 186 40.70 -11.37 -20.71
N ALA A 187 41.29 -11.47 -21.90
CA ALA A 187 42.48 -12.27 -22.16
C ALA A 187 43.79 -11.69 -21.52
N ARG A 188 43.71 -10.50 -20.95
CA ARG A 188 44.83 -9.81 -20.25
C ARG A 188 44.34 -9.25 -18.92
N SER A 189 43.61 -10.09 -18.15
CA SER A 189 42.94 -9.68 -16.91
C SER A 189 43.87 -9.05 -15.87
N TRP A 190 45.17 -9.35 -15.91
CA TRP A 190 46.19 -8.81 -14.99
C TRP A 190 46.44 -7.30 -15.13
N VAL A 191 45.98 -6.63 -16.20
CA VAL A 191 46.03 -5.18 -16.35
C VAL A 191 44.74 -4.45 -16.01
N GLY A 192 43.71 -5.20 -15.63
CA GLY A 192 42.41 -4.70 -15.23
C GLY A 192 42.07 -4.97 -13.76
N HIS A 193 40.95 -4.42 -13.30
CA HIS A 193 40.37 -4.73 -12.02
C HIS A 193 38.87 -4.94 -12.18
N ASN A 194 38.34 -6.06 -11.72
CA ASN A 194 36.98 -6.45 -12.01
C ASN A 194 35.98 -5.99 -10.92
N ALA A 195 35.20 -4.97 -11.25
CA ALA A 195 34.18 -4.43 -10.35
C ALA A 195 33.10 -5.45 -9.92
N ILE A 196 32.75 -6.41 -10.79
CA ILE A 196 31.78 -7.46 -10.41
C ILE A 196 32.34 -8.35 -9.29
N HIS A 197 33.67 -8.65 -9.32
CA HIS A 197 34.27 -9.43 -8.24
C HIS A 197 34.22 -8.66 -6.90
N ASP A 198 34.35 -7.35 -6.91
CA ASP A 198 34.26 -6.52 -5.70
C ASP A 198 32.85 -6.44 -5.14
N ALA A 199 31.81 -6.61 -5.98
CA ALA A 199 30.44 -6.68 -5.51
C ALA A 199 30.18 -7.86 -4.57
N ALA A 200 31.05 -8.89 -4.57
CA ALA A 200 31.00 -9.97 -3.58
C ALA A 200 31.06 -9.45 -2.13
N GLY A 201 31.83 -8.38 -1.88
CA GLY A 201 31.89 -7.74 -0.55
C GLY A 201 30.55 -7.14 -0.12
N ILE A 202 29.79 -6.57 -1.05
CA ILE A 202 28.42 -6.06 -0.78
C ILE A 202 27.48 -7.22 -0.47
N LEU A 203 27.51 -8.28 -1.30
CA LEU A 203 26.66 -9.44 -1.13
C LEU A 203 26.96 -10.19 0.18
N ASN A 204 28.24 -10.30 0.58
CA ASN A 204 28.61 -10.92 1.85
C ASN A 204 28.04 -10.15 3.04
N ARG A 205 28.06 -8.80 3.03
CA ARG A 205 27.45 -8.00 4.08
C ARG A 205 25.95 -8.24 4.18
N LEU A 206 25.25 -8.44 3.07
CA LEU A 206 23.82 -8.79 3.06
C LEU A 206 23.57 -10.19 3.61
N VAL A 207 24.41 -11.17 3.27
CA VAL A 207 24.30 -12.57 3.77
C VAL A 207 24.54 -12.61 5.28
N GLU A 208 25.45 -11.79 5.79
CA GLU A 208 25.78 -11.72 7.22
C GLU A 208 24.82 -10.81 8.01
N TYR A 209 24.01 -10.00 7.32
CA TYR A 209 23.08 -9.08 7.95
C TYR A 209 21.97 -9.83 8.68
N THR A 210 21.78 -9.49 9.95
CA THR A 210 20.67 -10.04 10.77
C THR A 210 19.59 -8.98 10.91
N PRO A 211 18.43 -9.16 10.24
CA PRO A 211 17.29 -8.25 10.39
C PRO A 211 16.82 -8.18 11.85
N ARG A 212 16.40 -7.00 12.28
CA ARG A 212 15.91 -6.81 13.64
C ARG A 212 14.40 -7.05 13.70
N GLU A 213 13.96 -7.52 14.87
CA GLU A 213 12.57 -7.43 15.31
C GLU A 213 12.48 -6.27 16.32
N VAL A 214 11.59 -5.33 16.07
CA VAL A 214 11.50 -4.08 16.84
C VAL A 214 10.08 -3.91 17.34
N GLU A 215 9.90 -3.87 18.66
CA GLU A 215 8.62 -3.53 19.26
C GLU A 215 8.38 -2.01 19.16
N VAL A 216 7.24 -1.63 18.62
CA VAL A 216 6.79 -0.24 18.51
C VAL A 216 5.32 -0.18 18.92
N ASP A 217 5.03 0.53 20.02
CA ASP A 217 3.69 0.74 20.56
C ASP A 217 2.88 -0.57 20.70
N GLY A 218 3.55 -1.65 21.19
CA GLY A 218 2.96 -2.95 21.44
C GLY A 218 2.88 -3.90 20.24
N LEU A 219 3.34 -3.49 19.05
CA LEU A 219 3.44 -4.34 17.86
C LEU A 219 4.89 -4.62 17.48
N VAL A 220 5.18 -5.86 17.06
CA VAL A 220 6.55 -6.29 16.69
C VAL A 220 6.72 -6.21 15.18
N TYR A 221 7.50 -5.24 14.71
CA TYR A 221 7.85 -5.05 13.30
C TYR A 221 9.14 -5.82 12.97
N ARG A 222 9.13 -6.49 11.82
CA ARG A 222 10.30 -7.17 11.26
C ARG A 222 10.94 -6.29 10.20
N GLU A 223 12.23 -6.00 10.36
CA GLU A 223 13.02 -5.33 9.34
C GLU A 223 13.50 -6.34 8.28
N GLY A 224 13.95 -5.84 7.13
CA GLY A 224 14.50 -6.68 6.08
C GLY A 224 15.45 -5.87 5.19
N LEU A 225 16.61 -6.43 4.87
CA LEU A 225 17.61 -5.83 3.99
C LEU A 225 18.00 -6.84 2.91
N ASN A 226 17.68 -6.55 1.66
CA ASN A 226 17.82 -7.52 0.57
C ASN A 226 18.36 -6.88 -0.72
N ALA A 227 19.24 -7.58 -1.42
CA ALA A 227 19.52 -7.28 -2.82
C ALA A 227 18.30 -7.67 -3.66
N VAL A 228 17.81 -6.71 -4.47
CA VAL A 228 16.65 -6.90 -5.37
C VAL A 228 17.07 -6.81 -6.84
N GLY A 229 18.32 -6.55 -7.10
CA GLY A 229 18.90 -6.54 -8.43
C GLY A 229 20.41 -6.38 -8.38
N ILE A 230 21.08 -6.84 -9.42
CA ILE A 230 22.53 -6.63 -9.65
C ILE A 230 22.78 -6.43 -11.13
N SER A 231 23.66 -5.52 -11.47
CA SER A 231 24.05 -5.25 -12.85
C SER A 231 25.56 -4.97 -12.94
N GLY A 232 26.16 -5.25 -14.09
CA GLY A 232 27.57 -4.99 -14.37
C GLY A 232 28.03 -5.65 -15.67
N GLY A 233 29.09 -5.07 -16.26
CA GLY A 233 29.67 -5.55 -17.53
C GLY A 233 28.98 -4.99 -18.77
N ILE A 234 29.76 -4.86 -19.85
CA ILE A 234 29.31 -4.26 -21.12
C ILE A 234 29.50 -5.22 -22.31
N ALA A 235 30.44 -6.18 -22.23
CA ALA A 235 30.72 -7.16 -23.26
C ALA A 235 31.45 -8.37 -22.67
N GLY A 236 31.26 -9.54 -23.28
CA GLY A 236 31.79 -10.82 -22.78
C GLY A 236 33.31 -10.95 -22.76
N ASN A 237 34.04 -10.06 -23.43
CA ASN A 237 35.50 -10.06 -23.49
C ASN A 237 36.13 -8.83 -22.83
N VAL A 238 35.37 -8.08 -22.02
CA VAL A 238 35.83 -6.88 -21.30
C VAL A 238 35.72 -7.11 -19.80
N ILE A 239 36.78 -6.85 -19.04
CA ILE A 239 36.74 -6.80 -17.58
C ILE A 239 35.87 -5.61 -17.18
N PRO A 240 34.80 -5.81 -16.40
CA PRO A 240 33.90 -4.74 -15.96
C PRO A 240 34.59 -3.72 -15.05
N ASP A 241 34.40 -2.46 -15.36
CA ASP A 241 34.94 -1.33 -14.58
C ASP A 241 33.87 -0.71 -13.62
N GLU A 242 32.63 -1.18 -13.71
CA GLU A 242 31.56 -0.81 -12.80
C GLU A 242 30.61 -2.01 -12.58
N ALA A 243 30.15 -2.17 -11.34
CA ALA A 243 29.01 -3.01 -11.01
C ALA A 243 28.15 -2.32 -9.94
N MET A 244 26.85 -2.65 -9.91
CA MET A 244 25.86 -2.02 -9.05
C MET A 244 24.94 -3.07 -8.48
N VAL A 245 24.68 -2.99 -7.16
CA VAL A 245 23.70 -3.79 -6.45
C VAL A 245 22.54 -2.90 -6.02
N HIS A 246 21.31 -3.24 -6.44
CA HIS A 246 20.09 -2.59 -5.99
C HIS A 246 19.65 -3.24 -4.69
N ILE A 247 19.45 -2.45 -3.65
CA ILE A 247 19.13 -2.93 -2.32
C ILE A 247 17.84 -2.28 -1.83
N ASN A 248 16.95 -3.12 -1.29
CA ASN A 248 15.75 -2.69 -0.60
C ASN A 248 15.90 -2.91 0.90
N TYR A 249 15.59 -1.89 1.69
CA TYR A 249 15.55 -1.92 3.13
C TYR A 249 14.15 -1.63 3.64
N ARG A 250 13.57 -2.56 4.39
CA ARG A 250 12.35 -2.38 5.16
C ARG A 250 12.71 -2.15 6.61
N PHE A 251 12.34 -1.00 7.17
CA PHE A 251 12.72 -0.59 8.52
C PHE A 251 11.51 -0.31 9.40
N ALA A 252 11.65 -0.57 10.70
CA ALA A 252 10.58 -0.37 11.66
C ALA A 252 10.17 1.11 11.77
N PRO A 253 8.89 1.43 12.01
CA PRO A 253 8.37 2.81 12.04
C PRO A 253 8.88 3.66 13.20
N SER A 254 9.66 3.10 14.13
CA SER A 254 10.36 3.87 15.16
C SER A 254 11.62 4.56 14.64
N ARG A 255 12.10 4.19 13.44
CA ARG A 255 13.27 4.77 12.80
C ARG A 255 12.82 5.84 11.78
N SER A 256 13.43 7.02 11.83
CA SER A 256 13.25 8.03 10.79
C SER A 256 13.91 7.63 9.48
N GLY A 257 13.54 8.28 8.38
CA GLY A 257 14.19 8.07 7.09
C GLY A 257 15.68 8.40 7.13
N GLU A 258 16.07 9.47 7.84
CA GLU A 258 17.46 9.87 8.00
C GLU A 258 18.27 8.80 8.76
N GLU A 259 17.72 8.27 9.85
CA GLU A 259 18.34 7.18 10.61
C GLU A 259 18.44 5.89 9.80
N ALA A 260 17.45 5.61 8.94
CA ALA A 260 17.48 4.46 8.03
C ALA A 260 18.62 4.60 7.01
N ILE A 261 18.81 5.78 6.41
CA ILE A 261 19.89 6.03 5.46
C ILE A 261 21.25 6.02 6.17
N ALA A 262 21.36 6.59 7.39
CA ALA A 262 22.58 6.53 8.18
C ALA A 262 23.00 5.07 8.47
N HIS A 263 22.03 4.22 8.85
CA HIS A 263 22.28 2.79 9.05
C HIS A 263 22.75 2.08 7.77
N LEU A 264 22.13 2.37 6.62
CA LEU A 264 22.56 1.78 5.34
C LEU A 264 23.99 2.20 4.97
N ARG A 265 24.35 3.47 5.20
CA ARG A 265 25.74 3.95 4.99
C ARG A 265 26.74 3.30 5.93
N GLU A 266 26.34 2.97 7.16
CA GLU A 266 27.16 2.20 8.09
C GLU A 266 27.35 0.76 7.61
N VAL A 267 26.26 0.07 7.24
CA VAL A 267 26.30 -1.30 6.71
C VAL A 267 27.19 -1.39 5.47
N PHE A 268 27.14 -0.40 4.59
CA PHE A 268 27.93 -0.37 3.34
C PHE A 268 29.09 0.62 3.39
N GLU A 269 29.66 0.85 4.58
CA GLU A 269 30.83 1.72 4.72
C GLU A 269 31.97 1.30 3.76
N GLY A 270 32.55 2.30 3.08
CA GLY A 270 33.60 2.10 2.09
C GLY A 270 33.12 1.87 0.65
N TYR A 271 31.82 1.76 0.43
CA TYR A 271 31.20 1.72 -0.90
C TYR A 271 30.51 3.04 -1.27
N ASP A 272 30.31 3.25 -2.56
CA ASP A 272 29.49 4.37 -3.05
C ASP A 272 27.99 4.01 -2.92
N VAL A 273 27.27 4.78 -2.09
CA VAL A 273 25.86 4.55 -1.76
C VAL A 273 25.01 5.71 -2.25
N THR A 274 24.16 5.45 -3.23
CA THR A 274 23.18 6.39 -3.76
C THR A 274 21.78 6.03 -3.27
N VAL A 275 21.06 6.99 -2.68
CA VAL A 275 19.65 6.82 -2.28
C VAL A 275 18.78 7.02 -3.53
N VAL A 276 17.95 6.03 -3.85
CA VAL A 276 17.05 6.07 -5.01
C VAL A 276 15.63 6.44 -4.57
N ASP A 277 15.20 5.92 -3.41
CA ASP A 277 13.86 6.13 -2.90
C ASP A 277 13.86 6.01 -1.36
N LEU A 278 13.01 6.78 -0.71
CA LEU A 278 12.87 6.77 0.74
C LEU A 278 11.44 7.16 1.15
N ALA A 279 10.72 6.20 1.74
CA ALA A 279 9.40 6.42 2.30
C ALA A 279 9.42 6.07 3.80
N PRO A 280 9.12 7.00 4.70
CA PRO A 280 9.08 6.73 6.13
C PRO A 280 7.94 5.77 6.47
N GLY A 281 8.10 5.00 7.55
CA GLY A 281 7.04 4.18 8.09
C GLY A 281 6.01 4.98 8.90
N ALA A 282 4.94 4.32 9.30
CA ALA A 282 3.92 4.86 10.19
C ALA A 282 3.88 4.08 11.50
N ARG A 283 3.87 4.79 12.63
CA ARG A 283 3.61 4.17 13.95
C ARG A 283 2.17 3.62 13.99
N PRO A 284 1.89 2.60 14.83
CA PRO A 284 0.57 1.95 14.90
C PRO A 284 -0.63 2.89 15.10
N GLY A 285 -0.47 3.96 15.90
CA GLY A 285 -1.53 4.92 16.17
C GLY A 285 -2.74 4.35 16.96
N LEU A 286 -2.58 3.17 17.57
CA LEU A 286 -3.66 2.42 18.23
C LEU A 286 -4.02 2.97 19.62
N ASP A 287 -3.24 3.89 20.17
CA ASP A 287 -3.51 4.60 21.43
C ASP A 287 -4.53 5.74 21.28
N ALA A 288 -4.81 6.16 20.05
CA ALA A 288 -5.81 7.19 19.78
C ALA A 288 -7.23 6.68 20.13
N PRO A 289 -8.10 7.53 20.74
CA PRO A 289 -9.43 7.10 21.18
C PRO A 289 -10.30 6.48 20.08
N LEU A 290 -10.29 7.07 18.86
CA LEU A 290 -11.06 6.53 17.74
C LEU A 290 -10.49 5.19 17.24
N ALA A 291 -9.17 5.01 17.28
CA ALA A 291 -8.54 3.74 16.94
C ALA A 291 -8.93 2.65 17.96
N GLN A 292 -8.94 2.98 19.27
CA GLN A 292 -9.38 2.05 20.32
C GLN A 292 -10.84 1.67 20.16
N ASN A 293 -11.71 2.62 19.85
CA ASN A 293 -13.13 2.36 19.57
C ASN A 293 -13.29 1.49 18.33
N PHE A 294 -12.49 1.71 17.28
CA PHE A 294 -12.50 0.89 16.07
C PHE A 294 -12.06 -0.56 16.36
N VAL A 295 -10.96 -0.74 17.09
CA VAL A 295 -10.49 -2.06 17.54
C VAL A 295 -11.56 -2.78 18.36
N ALA A 296 -12.24 -2.08 19.26
CA ALA A 296 -13.31 -2.67 20.07
C ALA A 296 -14.53 -3.09 19.23
N ALA A 297 -14.89 -2.32 18.19
CA ALA A 297 -16.02 -2.61 17.32
C ALA A 297 -15.75 -3.78 16.35
N VAL A 298 -14.54 -3.83 15.78
CA VAL A 298 -14.12 -4.89 14.84
C VAL A 298 -13.78 -6.18 15.58
N GLY A 299 -13.14 -6.05 16.76
CA GLY A 299 -12.63 -7.18 17.52
C GLY A 299 -11.26 -7.66 17.01
N GLY A 300 -10.76 -8.75 17.62
CA GLY A 300 -9.44 -9.30 17.30
C GLY A 300 -8.28 -8.54 17.96
N ALA A 301 -7.07 -9.00 17.70
CA ALA A 301 -5.84 -8.36 18.15
C ALA A 301 -5.14 -7.66 16.96
N PRO A 302 -4.86 -6.36 17.07
CA PRO A 302 -4.14 -5.67 15.99
C PRO A 302 -2.77 -6.28 15.71
N MET A 303 -2.38 -6.31 14.44
CA MET A 303 -1.11 -6.85 13.93
C MET A 303 -0.25 -5.73 13.31
N PRO A 304 1.07 -5.91 13.17
CA PRO A 304 1.91 -4.96 12.44
C PRO A 304 1.75 -5.13 10.92
N LYS A 305 1.70 -4.02 10.17
CA LYS A 305 1.83 -4.04 8.70
C LYS A 305 3.30 -4.07 8.30
N TYR A 306 3.74 -5.11 7.59
CA TYR A 306 5.13 -5.21 7.12
C TYR A 306 5.37 -4.52 5.77
N GLY A 307 4.35 -4.44 4.91
CA GLY A 307 4.38 -3.63 3.69
C GLY A 307 4.28 -2.14 4.02
N TRP A 308 4.83 -1.28 3.17
CA TRP A 308 4.53 0.15 3.21
C TRP A 308 3.15 0.38 2.61
N THR A 309 2.38 1.27 3.19
CA THR A 309 1.08 1.71 2.66
C THR A 309 0.90 3.21 2.94
N ASP A 310 -0.10 3.81 2.30
CA ASP A 310 -0.41 5.23 2.43
C ASP A 310 -0.87 5.67 3.83
N VAL A 311 -1.00 4.76 4.82
CA VAL A 311 -1.13 5.15 6.24
C VAL A 311 0.04 6.03 6.69
N ALA A 312 1.20 5.89 6.05
CA ALA A 312 2.37 6.72 6.32
C ALA A 312 2.12 8.20 6.01
N ARG A 313 1.28 8.51 5.03
CA ARG A 313 0.93 9.92 4.71
C ARG A 313 0.06 10.54 5.79
N PHE A 314 -0.93 9.81 6.30
CA PHE A 314 -1.74 10.26 7.42
C PHE A 314 -0.90 10.44 8.68
N SER A 315 -0.01 9.49 8.96
CA SER A 315 0.94 9.58 10.08
C SER A 315 1.84 10.83 9.96
N ALA A 316 2.32 11.16 8.76
CA ALA A 316 3.11 12.37 8.51
C ALA A 316 2.30 13.67 8.74
N LEU A 317 0.98 13.62 8.60
CA LEU A 317 0.05 14.72 8.93
C LEU A 317 -0.35 14.74 10.41
N GLY A 318 0.17 13.82 11.23
CA GLY A 318 -0.18 13.67 12.63
C GLY A 318 -1.55 13.00 12.87
N ILE A 319 -2.09 12.32 11.86
CA ILE A 319 -3.38 11.63 11.93
C ILE A 319 -3.10 10.14 12.17
N PRO A 320 -3.59 9.55 13.29
CA PRO A 320 -3.51 8.11 13.51
C PRO A 320 -4.20 7.34 12.40
N ALA A 321 -3.55 6.28 11.88
CA ALA A 321 -4.08 5.54 10.75
C ALA A 321 -3.80 4.03 10.86
N VAL A 322 -4.76 3.23 10.38
CA VAL A 322 -4.66 1.77 10.33
C VAL A 322 -5.05 1.24 8.95
N ASN A 323 -4.61 0.02 8.66
CA ASN A 323 -5.08 -0.73 7.49
C ASN A 323 -6.17 -1.72 7.95
N TYR A 324 -7.26 -1.80 7.19
CA TYR A 324 -8.34 -2.74 7.45
C TYR A 324 -9.14 -3.01 6.17
N GLY A 325 -8.95 -4.19 5.62
CA GLY A 325 -9.64 -4.61 4.40
C GLY A 325 -9.63 -6.13 4.21
N PRO A 326 -10.43 -6.64 3.26
CA PRO A 326 -10.49 -8.06 2.95
C PRO A 326 -9.28 -8.48 2.10
N GLY A 327 -8.98 -9.77 2.11
CA GLY A 327 -7.92 -10.38 1.32
C GLY A 327 -6.63 -10.67 2.09
N ASP A 328 -5.96 -11.72 1.67
CA ASP A 328 -4.64 -12.08 2.17
C ASP A 328 -3.57 -11.23 1.46
N PRO A 329 -2.82 -10.38 2.17
CA PRO A 329 -1.77 -9.56 1.55
C PRO A 329 -0.68 -10.38 0.82
N LEU A 330 -0.55 -11.68 1.09
CA LEU A 330 0.36 -12.57 0.37
C LEU A 330 -0.17 -12.94 -1.03
N LYS A 331 -1.42 -12.63 -1.34
CA LYS A 331 -2.04 -12.83 -2.66
C LYS A 331 -2.08 -11.54 -3.49
N ALA A 332 -1.72 -10.40 -2.92
CA ALA A 332 -1.52 -9.17 -3.68
C ALA A 332 -0.49 -9.39 -4.80
N HIS A 333 -0.77 -8.86 -5.98
CA HIS A 333 0.05 -8.96 -7.21
C HIS A 333 0.23 -10.38 -7.76
N ALA A 334 -0.30 -11.42 -7.12
CA ALA A 334 -0.18 -12.79 -7.61
C ALA A 334 -1.07 -13.04 -8.84
N ASP A 335 -0.70 -14.00 -9.69
CA ASP A 335 -1.51 -14.39 -10.85
C ASP A 335 -2.80 -15.11 -10.43
N ASP A 336 -2.77 -15.77 -9.27
CA ASP A 336 -3.90 -16.44 -8.63
C ASP A 336 -4.56 -15.58 -7.53
N GLU A 337 -4.53 -14.27 -7.70
CA GLU A 337 -5.16 -13.31 -6.80
C GLU A 337 -6.64 -13.64 -6.60
N ARG A 338 -7.04 -13.83 -5.34
CA ARG A 338 -8.42 -14.14 -4.95
C ARG A 338 -8.70 -13.78 -3.50
N VAL A 339 -9.88 -13.29 -3.24
CA VAL A 339 -10.33 -12.90 -1.90
C VAL A 339 -11.41 -13.87 -1.39
N PRO A 340 -11.32 -14.37 -0.13
CA PRO A 340 -12.43 -15.09 0.48
C PRO A 340 -13.66 -14.20 0.60
N ILE A 341 -14.81 -14.66 0.14
CA ILE A 341 -16.07 -13.90 0.16
C ILE A 341 -16.44 -13.48 1.58
N GLU A 342 -16.26 -14.36 2.56
CA GLU A 342 -16.53 -14.07 3.97
C GLU A 342 -15.72 -12.89 4.50
N GLN A 343 -14.50 -12.65 4.00
CA GLN A 343 -13.70 -11.52 4.44
C GLN A 343 -14.28 -10.18 3.94
N ILE A 344 -14.87 -10.13 2.73
CA ILE A 344 -15.57 -8.95 2.23
C ILE A 344 -16.74 -8.61 3.15
N GLU A 345 -17.56 -9.60 3.46
CA GLU A 345 -18.71 -9.43 4.36
C GLU A 345 -18.28 -9.07 5.79
N SER A 346 -17.18 -9.64 6.28
CA SER A 346 -16.65 -9.34 7.61
C SER A 346 -16.17 -7.89 7.72
N CYS A 347 -15.45 -7.40 6.70
CA CYS A 347 -15.04 -6.00 6.64
C CYS A 347 -16.25 -5.05 6.60
N GLU A 348 -17.25 -5.36 5.79
CA GLU A 348 -18.49 -4.57 5.75
C GLU A 348 -19.17 -4.52 7.11
N ARG A 349 -19.35 -5.67 7.77
CA ARG A 349 -19.96 -5.73 9.11
C ARG A 349 -19.18 -4.92 10.13
N GLY A 350 -17.85 -5.05 10.17
CA GLY A 350 -16.99 -4.33 11.11
C GLY A 350 -17.05 -2.82 10.96
N LEU A 351 -16.84 -2.33 9.73
CA LEU A 351 -16.92 -0.89 9.44
C LEU A 351 -18.32 -0.33 9.67
N ARG A 352 -19.36 -1.06 9.25
CA ARG A 352 -20.75 -0.66 9.47
C ARG A 352 -21.07 -0.52 10.95
N ALA A 353 -20.71 -1.53 11.75
CA ALA A 353 -20.95 -1.52 13.19
C ALA A 353 -20.28 -0.29 13.84
N TRP A 354 -19.03 -0.01 13.49
CA TRP A 354 -18.30 1.13 14.03
C TRP A 354 -18.89 2.48 13.59
N LEU A 355 -19.19 2.64 12.31
CA LEU A 355 -19.73 3.90 11.78
C LEU A 355 -21.13 4.24 12.29
N THR A 356 -21.91 3.24 12.74
CA THR A 356 -23.31 3.42 13.19
C THR A 356 -23.49 3.45 14.70
N GLN A 357 -22.51 3.00 15.49
CA GLN A 357 -22.66 2.91 16.95
C GLN A 357 -21.99 4.09 17.70
N GLY A 358 -21.04 4.79 17.12
CA GLY A 358 -20.35 5.96 17.70
C GLY A 358 -19.30 5.57 18.71
#